data_38d77d2ef6c867b08b1308a3c4f623dc
#
_entry.id   38d77d2ef6c867b08b1308a3c4f623dc
#
_cell.length_a   1.000
_cell.length_b   1.000
_cell.length_c   1.000
_cell.angle_alpha   90.00
_cell.angle_beta   90.00
_cell.angle_gamma   90.00
#
_symmetry.space_group_name_H-M   'P 1'
#
loop_
_entity.id
_entity.type
_entity.pdbx_description
1 polymer ?
#
loop_
_entity_poly.entity_id
_entity_poly.type
_entity_poly.pdbx_seq_one_letter_code
_entity_poly.pdbx_strand_id
1 'polypeptide(L)'
;MKALRKIVAFIRGLLQQGLSPEKIALCLALGVVISSVPISFGLGTLLCTAAALVLRLNLAAIQAANWASAPLQVLLFIPYMRAGEFLTRAKPLPLSIGQITAMFHADFWGSLARLWGSILRATLGWAVAAPLAVLLIYVLLLPLLRLIPVLPRDEAAGLSGPGSTGAPENDP
;
A
#
# COMPACT_ATOMS: atom_id res chain seq x y z
N MET A 1 -18.13 -8.73 -3.16
CA MET A 1 -17.72 -10.02 -2.54
C MET A 1 -16.50 -10.67 -3.23
N LYS A 2 -16.37 -10.66 -4.58
CA LYS A 2 -15.22 -11.30 -5.29
C LYS A 2 -13.85 -10.67 -4.95
N ALA A 3 -13.77 -9.33 -4.80
CA ALA A 3 -12.52 -8.64 -4.45
C ALA A 3 -12.03 -9.01 -3.04
N LEU A 4 -12.93 -9.05 -2.05
CA LEU A 4 -12.61 -9.42 -0.68
C LEU A 4 -12.05 -10.84 -0.59
N ARG A 5 -12.65 -11.79 -1.32
CA ARG A 5 -12.14 -13.18 -1.39
C ARG A 5 -10.72 -13.25 -1.97
N LYS A 6 -10.41 -12.44 -3.00
CA LYS A 6 -9.06 -12.38 -3.58
C LYS A 6 -8.03 -11.83 -2.58
N ILE A 7 -8.39 -10.77 -1.84
CA ILE A 7 -7.53 -10.18 -0.82
C ILE A 7 -7.26 -11.19 0.31
N VAL A 8 -8.30 -11.85 0.81
CA VAL A 8 -8.15 -12.88 1.86
C VAL A 8 -7.32 -14.06 1.38
N ALA A 9 -7.52 -14.52 0.14
CA ALA A 9 -6.73 -15.61 -0.45
C ALA A 9 -5.25 -15.20 -0.60
N PHE A 10 -4.96 -13.97 -1.02
CA PHE A 10 -3.61 -13.44 -1.10
C PHE A 10 -2.93 -13.38 0.27
N ILE A 11 -3.61 -12.83 1.28
CA ILE A 11 -3.11 -12.76 2.66
C ILE A 11 -2.86 -14.17 3.22
N ARG A 12 -3.79 -15.10 3.00
CA ARG A 12 -3.63 -16.50 3.42
C ARG A 12 -2.40 -17.13 2.76
N GLY A 13 -2.18 -16.90 1.47
CA GLY A 13 -0.98 -17.35 0.75
C GLY A 13 0.33 -16.81 1.35
N LEU A 14 0.35 -15.56 1.81
CA LEU A 14 1.50 -14.97 2.50
C LEU A 14 1.75 -15.61 3.88
N LEU A 15 0.68 -15.89 4.64
CA LEU A 15 0.76 -16.57 5.94
C LEU A 15 1.26 -18.00 5.78
N GLN A 16 0.82 -18.72 4.74
CA GLN A 16 1.29 -20.08 4.42
C GLN A 16 2.77 -20.14 4.00
N GLN A 17 3.35 -19.02 3.53
CA GLN A 17 4.77 -18.89 3.26
C GLN A 17 5.62 -18.65 4.53
N GLY A 18 5.02 -18.72 5.72
CA GLY A 18 5.72 -18.53 6.99
C GLY A 18 5.92 -17.08 7.40
N LEU A 19 5.24 -16.13 6.75
CA LEU A 19 5.26 -14.73 7.17
C LEU A 19 4.38 -14.53 8.40
N SER A 20 4.94 -13.88 9.43
CA SER A 20 4.15 -13.56 10.63
C SER A 20 3.07 -12.50 10.33
N PRO A 21 1.92 -12.54 11.03
CA PRO A 21 0.86 -11.54 10.89
C PRO A 21 1.36 -10.11 11.07
N GLU A 22 2.33 -9.90 11.96
CA GLU A 22 2.96 -8.61 12.23
C GLU A 22 3.70 -8.07 11.00
N LYS A 23 4.49 -8.92 10.32
CA LYS A 23 5.20 -8.54 9.09
C LYS A 23 4.24 -8.23 7.96
N ILE A 24 3.15 -9.00 7.83
CA ILE A 24 2.12 -8.74 6.81
C ILE A 24 1.39 -7.43 7.11
N ALA A 25 0.99 -7.18 8.37
CA ALA A 25 0.36 -5.93 8.79
C ALA A 25 1.26 -4.72 8.45
N LEU A 26 2.56 -4.84 8.72
CA LEU A 26 3.54 -3.78 8.43
C LEU A 26 3.73 -3.57 6.92
N CYS A 27 3.82 -4.64 6.13
CA CYS A 27 3.88 -4.55 4.67
C CYS A 27 2.67 -3.81 4.10
N LEU A 28 1.47 -4.16 4.56
CA LEU A 28 0.23 -3.56 4.08
C LEU A 28 0.14 -2.09 4.52
N ALA A 29 0.44 -1.79 5.78
CA ALA A 29 0.41 -0.43 6.30
C ALA A 29 1.41 0.49 5.56
N LEU A 30 2.65 0.05 5.40
CA LEU A 30 3.67 0.81 4.66
C LEU A 30 3.31 0.94 3.18
N GLY A 31 2.87 -0.14 2.53
CA GLY A 31 2.46 -0.11 1.12
C GLY A 31 1.35 0.90 0.86
N VAL A 32 0.31 0.92 1.70
CA VAL A 32 -0.82 1.87 1.60
C VAL A 32 -0.36 3.31 1.83
N VAL A 33 0.44 3.56 2.87
CA VAL A 33 0.86 4.93 3.21
C VAL A 33 1.87 5.46 2.21
N ILE A 34 2.84 4.64 1.78
CA ILE A 34 3.83 5.05 0.78
C ILE A 34 3.17 5.30 -0.58
N SER A 35 2.12 4.51 -0.96
CA SER A 35 1.39 4.75 -2.21
C SER A 35 0.74 6.14 -2.28
N SER A 36 0.42 6.72 -1.13
CA SER A 36 -0.23 8.04 -1.05
C SER A 36 0.72 9.23 -1.11
N VAL A 37 2.04 9.01 -1.31
CA VAL A 37 3.02 10.10 -1.42
C VAL A 37 2.67 11.03 -2.59
N PRO A 38 2.62 12.35 -2.40
CA PRO A 38 2.20 13.30 -3.44
C PRO A 38 3.11 13.35 -4.68
N ILE A 39 4.38 12.95 -4.54
CA ILE A 39 5.34 12.87 -5.66
C ILE A 39 5.24 11.47 -6.27
N SER A 40 4.63 11.38 -7.47
CA SER A 40 4.28 10.07 -8.04
C SER A 40 5.38 9.37 -8.82
N PHE A 41 6.04 9.93 -9.71
CA PHE A 41 7.01 9.37 -10.69
C PHE A 41 7.82 8.11 -10.25
N GLY A 42 7.14 7.04 -9.81
CA GLY A 42 7.79 5.81 -9.38
C GLY A 42 8.42 5.87 -7.97
N LEU A 43 8.39 7.01 -7.30
CA LEU A 43 8.98 7.18 -5.97
C LEU A 43 8.33 6.23 -4.94
N GLY A 44 7.02 6.01 -5.02
CA GLY A 44 6.32 5.05 -4.15
C GLY A 44 6.90 3.64 -4.28
N THR A 45 7.15 3.17 -5.50
CA THR A 45 7.77 1.86 -5.76
C THR A 45 9.20 1.79 -5.19
N LEU A 46 10.00 2.84 -5.37
CA LEU A 46 11.36 2.91 -4.82
C LEU A 46 11.35 2.92 -3.29
N LEU A 47 10.48 3.72 -2.66
CA LEU A 47 10.33 3.77 -1.21
C LEU A 47 9.85 2.44 -0.63
N CYS A 48 8.88 1.78 -1.27
CA CYS A 48 8.43 0.45 -0.90
C CYS A 48 9.55 -0.58 -0.99
N THR A 49 10.36 -0.53 -2.06
CA THR A 49 11.52 -1.41 -2.23
C THR A 49 12.55 -1.15 -1.15
N ALA A 50 12.91 0.11 -0.90
CA ALA A 50 13.84 0.47 0.17
C ALA A 50 13.33 0.02 1.54
N ALA A 51 12.06 0.26 1.87
CA ALA A 51 11.45 -0.19 3.12
C ALA A 51 11.47 -1.72 3.25
N ALA A 52 11.17 -2.45 2.16
CA ALA A 52 11.23 -3.92 2.16
C ALA A 52 12.63 -4.44 2.44
N LEU A 53 13.66 -3.85 1.84
CA LEU A 53 15.06 -4.25 2.04
C LEU A 53 15.56 -3.92 3.45
N VAL A 54 15.33 -2.70 3.93
CA VAL A 54 15.79 -2.24 5.25
C VAL A 54 15.11 -3.01 6.39
N LEU A 55 13.80 -3.19 6.29
CA LEU A 55 12.98 -3.83 7.32
C LEU A 55 12.85 -5.36 7.12
N ARG A 56 13.50 -5.91 6.09
CA ARG A 56 13.44 -7.33 5.72
C ARG A 56 12.00 -7.84 5.58
N LEU A 57 11.19 -7.05 4.88
CA LEU A 57 9.78 -7.35 4.61
C LEU A 57 9.61 -8.08 3.27
N ASN A 58 8.42 -8.65 3.06
CA ASN A 58 8.09 -9.29 1.79
C ASN A 58 7.81 -8.22 0.72
N LEU A 59 8.70 -8.14 -0.28
CA LEU A 59 8.64 -7.16 -1.37
C LEU A 59 7.34 -7.29 -2.18
N ALA A 60 6.88 -8.51 -2.43
CA ALA A 60 5.64 -8.73 -3.18
C ALA A 60 4.41 -8.21 -2.42
N ALA A 61 4.37 -8.42 -1.10
CA ALA A 61 3.27 -7.97 -0.25
C ALA A 61 3.20 -6.43 -0.18
N ILE A 62 4.33 -5.75 0.04
CA ILE A 62 4.36 -4.28 0.13
C ILE A 62 4.05 -3.64 -1.23
N GLN A 63 4.55 -4.20 -2.34
CA GLN A 63 4.27 -3.69 -3.68
C GLN A 63 2.81 -3.94 -4.09
N ALA A 64 2.23 -5.08 -3.76
CA ALA A 64 0.82 -5.34 -4.00
C ALA A 64 -0.08 -4.33 -3.27
N ALA A 65 0.22 -4.01 -2.01
CA ALA A 65 -0.47 -2.98 -1.25
C ALA A 65 -0.29 -1.59 -1.87
N ASN A 66 0.93 -1.24 -2.29
CA ASN A 66 1.24 0.02 -2.96
C ASN A 66 0.40 0.21 -4.23
N TRP A 67 0.39 -0.78 -5.13
CA TRP A 67 -0.37 -0.70 -6.37
C TRP A 67 -1.90 -0.73 -6.15
N ALA A 68 -2.38 -1.54 -5.22
CA ALA A 68 -3.80 -1.60 -4.89
C ALA A 68 -4.33 -0.29 -4.31
N SER A 69 -3.48 0.48 -3.62
CA SER A 69 -3.83 1.74 -2.97
C SER A 69 -3.56 2.98 -3.85
N ALA A 70 -3.12 2.82 -5.08
CA ALA A 70 -2.84 3.94 -5.99
C ALA A 70 -4.00 4.94 -6.14
N PRO A 71 -5.29 4.54 -6.19
CA PRO A 71 -6.41 5.49 -6.23
C PRO A 71 -6.49 6.38 -4.98
N LEU A 72 -6.02 5.89 -3.84
CA LEU A 72 -6.02 6.64 -2.57
C LEU A 72 -5.09 7.86 -2.64
N GLN A 73 -4.02 7.80 -3.43
CA GLN A 73 -3.11 8.91 -3.66
C GLN A 73 -3.84 10.15 -4.20
N VAL A 74 -4.71 9.95 -5.20
CA VAL A 74 -5.49 11.05 -5.79
C VAL A 74 -6.45 11.65 -4.76
N LEU A 75 -7.11 10.80 -3.97
CA LEU A 75 -8.06 11.23 -2.94
C LEU A 75 -7.37 12.00 -1.82
N LEU A 76 -6.19 11.57 -1.38
CA LEU A 76 -5.46 12.16 -0.26
C LEU A 76 -4.57 13.34 -0.67
N PHE A 77 -4.40 13.59 -1.98
CA PHE A 77 -3.57 14.70 -2.45
C PHE A 77 -4.01 16.06 -1.90
N ILE A 78 -5.32 16.36 -1.97
CA ILE A 78 -5.88 17.63 -1.45
C ILE A 78 -5.71 17.76 0.06
N PRO A 79 -6.09 16.78 0.90
CA PRO A 79 -5.83 16.79 2.33
C PRO A 79 -4.35 17.05 2.68
N TYR A 80 -3.42 16.36 2.02
CA TYR A 80 -1.99 16.57 2.27
C TYR A 80 -1.51 17.95 1.86
N MET A 81 -2.02 18.47 0.73
CA MET A 81 -1.71 19.84 0.31
C MET A 81 -2.20 20.85 1.34
N ARG A 82 -3.43 20.71 1.85
CA ARG A 82 -3.97 21.59 2.90
C ARG A 82 -3.20 21.49 4.22
N ALA A 83 -2.82 20.27 4.61
CA ALA A 83 -1.98 20.05 5.78
C ALA A 83 -0.60 20.74 5.62
N GLY A 84 0.02 20.59 4.46
CA GLY A 84 1.30 21.23 4.18
C GLY A 84 1.23 22.76 4.10
N GLU A 85 0.17 23.31 3.51
CA GLU A 85 -0.10 24.75 3.50
C GLU A 85 -0.29 25.30 4.93
N PHE A 86 -1.02 24.57 5.77
CA PHE A 86 -1.22 24.92 7.19
C PHE A 86 0.11 24.92 7.96
N LEU A 87 0.91 23.85 7.80
CA LEU A 87 2.22 23.69 8.47
C LEU A 87 3.20 24.80 8.07
N THR A 88 3.20 25.20 6.79
CA THR A 88 4.12 26.21 6.25
C THR A 88 3.55 27.63 6.30
N ARG A 89 2.31 27.81 6.80
CA ARG A 89 1.58 29.08 6.80
C ARG A 89 1.53 29.75 5.41
N ALA A 90 1.50 28.93 4.35
CA ALA A 90 1.46 29.39 2.98
C ALA A 90 0.03 29.75 2.56
N LYS A 91 -0.07 30.69 1.60
CA LYS A 91 -1.37 31.00 1.00
C LYS A 91 -1.90 29.78 0.25
N PRO A 92 -3.18 29.39 0.44
CA PRO A 92 -3.77 28.26 -0.24
C PRO A 92 -3.71 28.40 -1.76
N LEU A 93 -3.33 27.32 -2.45
CA LEU A 93 -3.40 27.29 -3.90
C LEU A 93 -4.87 27.22 -4.33
N PRO A 94 -5.29 28.02 -5.34
CA PRO A 94 -6.63 27.89 -5.89
C PRO A 94 -6.79 26.53 -6.56
N LEU A 95 -7.88 25.81 -6.23
CA LEU A 95 -8.18 24.48 -6.78
C LEU A 95 -9.14 24.54 -7.98
N SER A 96 -9.61 25.74 -8.37
CA SER A 96 -10.47 25.92 -9.52
C SER A 96 -9.66 25.79 -10.81
N ILE A 97 -10.12 24.95 -11.74
CA ILE A 97 -9.50 24.73 -13.05
C ILE A 97 -9.32 26.07 -13.79
N GLY A 98 -10.34 26.94 -13.76
CA GLY A 98 -10.27 28.26 -14.42
C GLY A 98 -9.19 29.19 -13.83
N GLN A 99 -9.00 29.17 -12.53
CA GLN A 99 -7.96 29.97 -11.87
C GLN A 99 -6.56 29.42 -12.16
N ILE A 100 -6.41 28.09 -12.19
CA ILE A 100 -5.16 27.44 -12.56
C ILE A 100 -4.80 27.79 -14.00
N THR A 101 -5.76 27.68 -14.93
CA THR A 101 -5.56 28.01 -16.34
C THR A 101 -5.19 29.49 -16.51
N ALA A 102 -5.88 30.39 -15.83
CA ALA A 102 -5.56 31.82 -15.85
C ALA A 102 -4.15 32.11 -15.31
N MET A 103 -3.72 31.43 -14.26
CA MET A 103 -2.35 31.55 -13.75
C MET A 103 -1.31 31.16 -14.80
N PHE A 104 -1.51 30.04 -15.50
CA PHE A 104 -0.59 29.56 -16.54
C PHE A 104 -0.53 30.52 -17.74
N HIS A 105 -1.66 31.12 -18.13
CA HIS A 105 -1.68 32.10 -19.19
C HIS A 105 -0.99 33.41 -18.80
N ALA A 106 -1.04 33.82 -17.53
CA ALA A 106 -0.41 35.03 -17.05
C ALA A 106 1.11 34.87 -16.87
N ASP A 107 1.57 33.78 -16.29
CA ASP A 107 2.99 33.51 -16.03
C ASP A 107 3.20 31.99 -15.94
N PHE A 108 3.68 31.39 -17.02
CA PHE A 108 3.90 29.94 -17.11
C PHE A 108 4.95 29.46 -16.11
N TRP A 109 6.12 30.09 -16.07
CA TRP A 109 7.22 29.66 -15.21
C TRP A 109 6.95 29.87 -13.73
N GLY A 110 6.37 31.01 -13.38
CA GLY A 110 5.95 31.27 -12.00
C GLY A 110 4.82 30.33 -11.53
N SER A 111 3.90 29.98 -12.43
CA SER A 111 2.85 29.01 -12.13
C SER A 111 3.41 27.60 -11.90
N LEU A 112 4.37 27.19 -12.71
CA LEU A 112 5.07 25.92 -12.54
C LEU A 112 5.83 25.85 -11.20
N ALA A 113 6.53 26.92 -10.85
CA ALA A 113 7.23 27.02 -9.56
C ALA A 113 6.26 26.99 -8.37
N ARG A 114 5.09 27.62 -8.48
CA ARG A 114 4.04 27.57 -7.43
C ARG A 114 3.45 26.19 -7.28
N LEU A 115 3.19 25.47 -8.39
CA LEU A 115 2.72 24.07 -8.35
C LEU A 115 3.76 23.18 -7.70
N TRP A 116 5.03 23.31 -8.10
CA TRP A 116 6.12 22.55 -7.50
C TRP A 116 6.22 22.79 -5.99
N GLY A 117 6.16 24.07 -5.59
CA GLY A 117 6.10 24.44 -4.17
C GLY A 117 4.91 23.82 -3.43
N SER A 118 3.76 23.70 -4.08
CA SER A 118 2.57 23.04 -3.47
C SER A 118 2.73 21.54 -3.35
N ILE A 119 3.35 20.87 -4.32
CA ILE A 119 3.69 19.44 -4.24
C ILE A 119 4.66 19.19 -3.09
N LEU A 120 5.69 20.03 -2.92
CA LEU A 120 6.63 19.90 -1.80
C LEU A 120 5.95 20.10 -0.44
N ARG A 121 5.02 21.05 -0.34
CA ARG A 121 4.22 21.25 0.89
C ARG A 121 3.30 20.06 1.15
N ALA A 122 2.64 19.53 0.12
CA ALA A 122 1.83 18.32 0.24
C ALA A 122 2.68 17.14 0.72
N THR A 123 3.92 17.00 0.23
CA THR A 123 4.86 15.97 0.67
C THR A 123 5.28 16.16 2.13
N LEU A 124 5.47 17.41 2.58
CA LEU A 124 5.69 17.69 4.01
C LEU A 124 4.46 17.31 4.86
N GLY A 125 3.26 17.69 4.42
CA GLY A 125 2.02 17.29 5.07
C GLY A 125 1.88 15.76 5.17
N TRP A 126 2.19 15.06 4.08
CA TRP A 126 2.24 13.60 4.05
C TRP A 126 3.30 13.05 5.02
N ALA A 127 4.53 13.59 5.00
CA ALA A 127 5.62 13.08 5.83
C ALA A 127 5.32 13.18 7.34
N VAL A 128 4.61 14.22 7.76
CA VAL A 128 4.16 14.39 9.15
C VAL A 128 3.03 13.41 9.49
N ALA A 129 2.09 13.20 8.57
CA ALA A 129 0.96 12.30 8.78
C ALA A 129 1.33 10.82 8.63
N ALA A 130 2.32 10.48 7.81
CA ALA A 130 2.67 9.12 7.42
C ALA A 130 2.99 8.20 8.62
N PRO A 131 3.83 8.56 9.59
CA PRO A 131 4.13 7.69 10.73
C PRO A 131 2.88 7.33 11.53
N LEU A 132 2.01 8.31 11.78
CA LEU A 132 0.75 8.10 12.49
C LEU A 132 -0.21 7.22 11.69
N ALA A 133 -0.30 7.43 10.37
CA ALA A 133 -1.12 6.61 9.48
C ALA A 133 -0.62 5.16 9.42
N VAL A 134 0.70 4.93 9.33
CA VAL A 134 1.28 3.58 9.37
C VAL A 134 0.93 2.90 10.69
N LEU A 135 1.13 3.58 11.82
CA LEU A 135 0.81 3.03 13.14
C LEU A 135 -0.67 2.68 13.25
N LEU A 136 -1.55 3.58 12.84
CA LEU A 136 -3.00 3.37 12.88
C LEU A 136 -3.42 2.17 12.04
N ILE A 137 -2.97 2.11 10.78
CA ILE A 137 -3.30 1.00 9.87
C ILE A 137 -2.73 -0.31 10.41
N TYR A 138 -1.50 -0.31 10.92
CA TYR A 138 -0.88 -1.47 11.53
C TYR A 138 -1.69 -2.02 12.71
N VAL A 139 -2.05 -1.15 13.66
CA VAL A 139 -2.83 -1.53 14.85
C VAL A 139 -4.22 -2.05 14.49
N LEU A 140 -4.85 -1.49 13.45
CA LEU A 140 -6.16 -1.94 12.97
C LEU A 140 -6.07 -3.27 12.20
N LEU A 141 -5.02 -3.47 11.40
CA LEU A 141 -4.87 -4.68 10.59
C LEU A 141 -4.41 -5.89 11.41
N LEU A 142 -3.57 -5.68 12.41
CA LEU A 142 -2.96 -6.75 13.18
C LEU A 142 -3.98 -7.72 13.80
N PRO A 143 -5.03 -7.26 14.53
CA PRO A 143 -6.04 -8.16 15.09
C PRO A 143 -6.83 -8.89 13.99
N LEU A 144 -7.12 -8.21 12.87
CA LEU A 144 -7.83 -8.82 11.75
C LEU A 144 -7.01 -9.96 11.12
N LEU A 145 -5.69 -9.78 10.98
CA LEU A 145 -4.81 -10.82 10.43
C LEU A 145 -4.65 -12.01 11.38
N ARG A 146 -4.64 -11.76 12.69
CA ARG A 146 -4.57 -12.83 13.70
C ARG A 146 -5.84 -13.68 13.77
N LEU A 147 -6.98 -13.16 13.31
CA LEU A 147 -8.25 -13.90 13.22
C LEU A 147 -8.34 -14.81 11.98
N ILE A 148 -7.43 -14.68 11.00
CA ILE A 148 -7.43 -15.54 9.82
C ILE A 148 -6.82 -16.89 10.19
N PRO A 149 -7.62 -18.00 10.20
CA PRO A 149 -7.08 -19.32 10.52
C PRO A 149 -6.11 -19.78 9.42
N VAL A 150 -4.88 -20.06 9.79
CA VAL A 150 -3.87 -20.67 8.92
C VAL A 150 -3.95 -22.17 9.18
N LEU A 151 -4.51 -22.93 8.23
CA LEU A 151 -4.43 -24.39 8.28
C LEU A 151 -2.97 -24.82 8.10
N PRO A 152 -2.43 -25.70 8.94
CA PRO A 152 -1.08 -26.25 8.75
C PRO A 152 -0.95 -26.88 7.36
N ARG A 153 0.21 -26.72 6.76
CA ARG A 153 0.49 -27.19 5.38
C ARG A 153 0.33 -28.72 5.26
N ASP A 154 0.50 -29.42 6.35
CA ASP A 154 0.45 -30.88 6.41
C ASP A 154 -0.96 -31.46 6.23
N GLU A 155 -2.00 -30.75 6.66
CA GLU A 155 -3.39 -31.18 6.43
C GLU A 155 -3.85 -30.99 4.97
N ALA A 156 -3.34 -29.99 4.27
CA ALA A 156 -3.65 -29.77 2.85
C ALA A 156 -3.00 -30.84 1.95
N ALA A 157 -1.86 -31.38 2.35
CA ALA A 157 -1.19 -32.49 1.65
C ALA A 157 -1.86 -33.85 1.92
N GLY A 158 -2.45 -34.02 3.10
CA GLY A 158 -3.16 -35.25 3.48
C GLY A 158 -4.48 -35.47 2.75
N LEU A 159 -5.10 -34.41 2.24
CA LEU A 159 -6.34 -34.50 1.46
C LEU A 159 -6.11 -34.84 -0.03
N SER A 160 -4.85 -34.88 -0.47
CA SER A 160 -4.43 -35.27 -1.82
C SER A 160 -3.78 -36.64 -1.83
N GLY A 161 -4.20 -37.55 -0.94
CA GLY A 161 -3.71 -38.91 -0.89
C GLY A 161 -3.94 -39.62 -2.23
N PRO A 162 -2.92 -40.32 -2.77
CA PRO A 162 -3.08 -41.07 -4.01
C PRO A 162 -4.12 -42.19 -3.80
N GLY A 163 -5.15 -42.11 -4.65
CA GLY A 163 -6.10 -43.23 -4.74
C GLY A 163 -5.35 -44.54 -4.94
N SER A 164 -5.67 -45.45 -4.12
CA SER A 164 -5.23 -46.85 -4.15
C SER A 164 -5.29 -47.43 -5.57
N THR A 165 -4.15 -47.55 -6.19
CA THR A 165 -4.02 -48.46 -7.30
C THR A 165 -3.89 -49.88 -6.73
N GLY A 166 -5.02 -50.56 -6.58
CA GLY A 166 -5.04 -52.00 -6.40
C GLY A 166 -4.46 -52.65 -7.65
N ALA A 167 -3.27 -53.21 -7.51
CA ALA A 167 -2.74 -54.15 -8.46
C ALA A 167 -3.46 -55.48 -8.28
N PRO A 168 -3.95 -56.14 -9.33
CA PRO A 168 -4.34 -57.57 -9.21
C PRO A 168 -3.08 -58.40 -9.23
N GLU A 169 -2.87 -59.11 -8.13
CA GLU A 169 -2.00 -60.25 -8.02
C GLU A 169 -2.48 -61.36 -8.95
N ASN A 170 -1.71 -61.71 -9.94
CA ASN A 170 -1.84 -62.95 -10.70
C ASN A 170 -0.70 -63.87 -10.35
N ASP A 171 -1.00 -64.94 -9.61
CA ASP A 171 -0.33 -66.21 -9.61
C ASP A 171 -1.05 -67.17 -10.59
N PRO A 172 -0.44 -68.25 -11.07
CA PRO A 172 0.71 -69.04 -10.65
C PRO A 172 1.85 -69.09 -11.63
#